data_174feaf17dadab42504053ab90f1b1be
#
_entry.id   174feaf17dadab42504053ab90f1b1be
#
_cell.length_a   1.000
_cell.length_b   1.000
_cell.length_c   1.000
_cell.angle_alpha   90.00
_cell.angle_beta   90.00
_cell.angle_gamma   90.00
#
_symmetry.space_group_name_H-M   'P 1'
#
loop_
_entity.id
_entity.type
_entity.pdbx_description
1 polymer ?
#
loop_
_entity_poly.entity_id
_entity_poly.type
_entity_poly.pdbx_seq_one_letter_code
_entity_poly.pdbx_strand_id
1 'polypeptide(L)'
;LEISLTDEFVRRYKLLPKSIQKKAEKQEGLFRQNPFHPSLHTEKLEPKGKQVWSFRIDRSYRVLFRFADNQKVIFLTVGPHDWIYKIPF
;
A
#
# COMPACT_ATOMS: atom_id res chain seq x y z
N LEU A 1 -13.72 -5.87 4.69
CA LEU A 1 -12.87 -5.35 3.61
C LEU A 1 -12.08 -6.48 2.98
N GLU A 2 -12.22 -6.66 1.68
CA GLU A 2 -11.52 -7.72 0.93
C GLU A 2 -10.29 -7.11 0.26
N ILE A 3 -9.12 -7.71 0.47
CA ILE A 3 -7.87 -7.24 -0.11
C ILE A 3 -7.36 -8.27 -1.09
N SER A 4 -7.14 -7.84 -2.34
CA SER A 4 -6.50 -8.65 -3.37
C SER A 4 -5.07 -8.15 -3.58
N LEU A 5 -4.17 -9.05 -3.91
CA LEU A 5 -2.76 -8.75 -4.13
C LEU A 5 -2.42 -9.02 -5.59
N THR A 6 -1.73 -8.08 -6.23
CA THR A 6 -1.18 -8.33 -7.57
C THR A 6 0.06 -9.22 -7.46
N ASP A 7 0.44 -9.84 -8.59
CA ASP A 7 1.68 -10.59 -8.65
C ASP A 7 2.89 -9.70 -8.37
N GLU A 8 2.84 -8.46 -8.83
CA GLU A 8 3.87 -7.46 -8.55
C GLU A 8 4.01 -7.24 -7.06
N PHE A 9 2.88 -7.03 -6.35
CA PHE A 9 2.91 -6.81 -4.91
C PHE A 9 3.55 -8.00 -4.20
N VAL A 10 3.13 -9.21 -4.52
CA VAL A 10 3.64 -10.41 -3.87
C VAL A 10 5.16 -10.53 -4.08
N ARG A 11 5.63 -10.32 -5.31
CA ARG A 11 7.05 -10.39 -5.62
C ARG A 11 7.85 -9.35 -4.84
N ARG A 12 7.38 -8.10 -4.81
CA ARG A 12 8.07 -7.02 -4.11
C ARG A 12 8.05 -7.21 -2.61
N TYR A 13 6.93 -7.68 -2.08
CA TYR A 13 6.79 -7.94 -0.64
C TYR A 13 7.83 -8.94 -0.15
N LYS A 14 8.05 -10.01 -0.92
CA LYS A 14 9.03 -11.04 -0.56
C LYS A 14 10.45 -10.50 -0.49
N LEU A 15 10.73 -9.42 -1.20
CA LEU A 15 12.07 -8.80 -1.21
C LEU A 15 12.30 -7.84 -0.05
N LEU A 16 11.24 -7.49 0.69
CA LEU A 16 11.38 -6.58 1.82
C LEU A 16 12.15 -7.22 2.96
N PRO A 17 12.94 -6.43 3.72
CA PRO A 17 13.53 -6.92 4.96
C PRO A 17 12.46 -7.51 5.88
N LYS A 18 12.81 -8.52 6.65
CA LYS A 18 11.84 -9.18 7.54
C LYS A 18 11.21 -8.20 8.54
N SER A 19 12.00 -7.25 9.05
CA SER A 19 11.48 -6.24 9.98
C SER A 19 10.42 -5.38 9.33
N ILE A 20 10.57 -5.09 8.03
CA ILE A 20 9.59 -4.29 7.29
C ILE A 20 8.34 -5.12 7.01
N GLN A 21 8.50 -6.41 6.70
CA GLN A 21 7.36 -7.29 6.52
C GLN A 21 6.49 -7.34 7.77
N LYS A 22 7.10 -7.40 8.96
CA LYS A 22 6.35 -7.39 10.22
C LYS A 22 5.58 -6.08 10.41
N LYS A 23 6.21 -4.96 10.09
CA LYS A 23 5.54 -3.66 10.16
C LYS A 23 4.39 -3.59 9.16
N ALA A 24 4.58 -4.16 7.97
CA ALA A 24 3.54 -4.20 6.95
C ALA A 24 2.33 -5.00 7.42
N GLU A 25 2.54 -6.13 8.09
CA GLU A 25 1.45 -6.93 8.64
C GLU A 25 0.64 -6.15 9.67
N LYS A 26 1.32 -5.41 10.55
CA LYS A 26 0.65 -4.57 11.54
C LYS A 26 -0.19 -3.49 10.85
N GLN A 27 0.39 -2.81 9.87
CA GLN A 27 -0.31 -1.74 9.15
C GLN A 27 -1.48 -2.30 8.35
N GLU A 28 -1.35 -3.49 7.78
CA GLU A 28 -2.46 -4.15 7.08
C GLU A 28 -3.63 -4.41 8.04
N GLY A 29 -3.33 -4.82 9.26
CA GLY A 29 -4.37 -5.02 10.27
C GLY A 29 -5.15 -3.74 10.56
N LEU A 30 -4.44 -2.63 10.70
CA LEU A 30 -5.09 -1.33 10.87
C LEU A 30 -5.91 -0.94 9.63
N PHE A 31 -5.34 -1.19 8.44
CA PHE A 31 -6.01 -0.87 7.18
C PHE A 31 -7.33 -1.65 7.04
N ARG A 32 -7.37 -2.91 7.45
CA ARG A 32 -8.59 -3.70 7.39
C ARG A 32 -9.69 -3.14 8.29
N GLN A 33 -9.30 -2.56 9.41
CA GLN A 33 -10.26 -1.92 10.31
C GLN A 33 -10.73 -0.59 9.75
N ASN A 34 -9.81 0.20 9.23
CA ASN A 34 -10.10 1.52 8.67
C ASN A 34 -8.96 1.95 7.75
N PRO A 35 -9.17 1.98 6.42
CA PRO A 35 -8.12 2.40 5.48
C PRO A 35 -7.58 3.80 5.73
N PHE A 36 -8.31 4.63 6.47
CA PHE A 36 -7.92 6.01 6.78
C PHE A 36 -7.47 6.17 8.23
N HIS A 37 -7.08 5.06 8.89
CA HIS A 37 -6.54 5.14 10.24
C HIS A 37 -5.34 6.11 10.25
N PRO A 38 -5.25 7.01 11.26
CA PRO A 38 -4.20 8.04 11.27
C PRO A 38 -2.77 7.51 11.12
N SER A 39 -2.46 6.34 11.69
CA SER A 39 -1.12 5.76 11.59
C SER A 39 -0.70 5.39 10.18
N LEU A 40 -1.65 5.26 9.26
CA LEU A 40 -1.37 4.86 7.87
C LEU A 40 -0.97 6.03 7.00
N HIS A 41 -1.32 7.26 7.37
CA HIS A 41 -1.09 8.43 6.54
C HIS A 41 -1.55 8.22 5.10
N THR A 42 -2.76 7.67 4.96
CA THR A 42 -3.33 7.35 3.65
C THR A 42 -3.54 8.61 2.84
N GLU A 43 -3.08 8.60 1.60
CA GLU A 43 -3.25 9.75 0.71
C GLU A 43 -3.44 9.31 -0.73
N LYS A 44 -4.18 10.12 -1.48
CA LYS A 44 -4.37 9.90 -2.90
C LYS A 44 -3.19 10.51 -3.65
N LEU A 45 -2.64 9.76 -4.60
CA LEU A 45 -1.46 10.18 -5.33
C LEU A 45 -1.83 10.98 -6.59
N GLU A 46 -0.90 11.84 -7.00
CA GLU A 46 -0.99 12.54 -8.27
C GLU A 46 -0.28 11.70 -9.36
N PRO A 47 -0.69 11.83 -10.64
CA PRO A 47 -1.76 12.71 -11.12
C PRO A 47 -3.15 12.14 -10.82
N LYS A 48 -4.08 13.05 -10.61
CA LYS A 48 -5.49 12.70 -10.41
C LYS A 48 -5.99 11.95 -11.63
N GLY A 49 -6.95 11.05 -11.40
CA GLY A 49 -7.50 10.22 -12.47
C GLY A 49 -6.89 8.84 -12.55
N LYS A 50 -5.73 8.62 -11.95
CA LYS A 50 -5.14 7.29 -11.87
C LYS A 50 -5.77 6.45 -10.76
N GLN A 51 -6.45 7.09 -9.82
CA GLN A 51 -7.14 6.44 -8.71
C GLN A 51 -6.20 5.58 -7.85
N VAL A 52 -4.95 6.02 -7.72
CA VAL A 52 -3.94 5.31 -6.94
C VAL A 52 -3.73 6.03 -5.61
N TRP A 53 -3.70 5.25 -4.54
CA TRP A 53 -3.52 5.72 -3.18
C TRP A 53 -2.29 5.07 -2.58
N SER A 54 -1.79 5.64 -1.48
CA SER A 54 -0.71 5.01 -0.72
C SER A 54 -1.02 5.00 0.76
N PHE A 55 -0.44 4.03 1.47
CA PHE A 55 -0.35 4.11 2.92
C PHE A 55 1.06 3.74 3.38
N ARG A 56 1.42 4.20 4.56
CA ARG A 56 2.76 3.99 5.10
C ARG A 56 2.86 2.66 5.84
N ILE A 57 3.90 1.90 5.50
CA ILE A 57 4.35 0.80 6.35
C ILE A 57 5.15 1.41 7.51
N ASP A 58 6.09 2.28 7.17
CA ASP A 58 6.82 3.11 8.11
C ASP A 58 7.27 4.39 7.37
N ARG A 59 8.26 5.09 7.94
CA ARG A 59 8.73 6.34 7.34
C ARG A 59 9.32 6.14 5.94
N SER A 60 9.90 4.97 5.68
CA SER A 60 10.66 4.70 4.45
C SER A 60 9.94 3.85 3.42
N TYR A 61 8.88 3.17 3.77
CA TYR A 61 8.21 2.21 2.90
C TYR A 61 6.73 2.52 2.76
N ARG A 62 6.21 2.27 1.54
CA ARG A 62 4.80 2.54 1.20
C ARG A 62 4.19 1.37 0.46
N VAL A 63 2.87 1.20 0.63
CA VAL A 63 2.04 0.33 -0.21
C VAL A 63 1.22 1.23 -1.12
N LEU A 64 1.18 0.91 -2.41
CA LEU A 64 0.27 1.56 -3.34
C LEU A 64 -0.94 0.66 -3.55
N PHE A 65 -2.11 1.26 -3.56
CA PHE A 65 -3.33 0.49 -3.67
C PHE A 65 -4.41 1.27 -4.42
N ARG A 66 -5.48 0.56 -4.78
CA ARG A 66 -6.63 1.12 -5.46
C ARG A 66 -7.89 0.57 -4.80
N PHE A 67 -8.89 1.43 -4.63
CA PHE A 67 -10.22 0.96 -4.25
C PHE A 67 -10.92 0.41 -5.48
N ALA A 68 -11.25 -0.88 -5.46
CA ALA A 68 -11.95 -1.52 -6.58
C ALA A 68 -13.46 -1.29 -6.49
N ASP A 69 -14.00 -1.38 -5.26
CA ASP A 69 -15.38 -1.00 -4.96
C ASP A 69 -15.48 -0.76 -3.45
N ASN A 70 -16.70 -0.68 -2.91
CA ASN A 70 -16.92 -0.32 -1.50
C ASN A 70 -16.26 -1.27 -0.52
N GLN A 71 -16.09 -2.53 -0.88
CA GLN A 71 -15.59 -3.55 0.03
C GLN A 71 -14.30 -4.18 -0.45
N LYS A 72 -13.77 -3.77 -1.61
CA LYS A 72 -12.60 -4.39 -2.22
C LYS A 72 -11.50 -3.40 -2.46
N VAL A 73 -10.28 -3.81 -2.14
CA VAL A 73 -9.06 -3.03 -2.36
C VAL A 73 -8.04 -3.93 -3.06
N ILE A 74 -7.28 -3.36 -3.97
CA ILE A 74 -6.20 -4.07 -4.66
C ILE A 74 -4.88 -3.43 -4.24
N PHE A 75 -3.99 -4.22 -3.63
CA PHE A 75 -2.62 -3.78 -3.35
C PHE A 75 -1.81 -3.97 -4.62
N LEU A 76 -1.34 -2.86 -5.18
CA LEU A 76 -0.70 -2.83 -6.49
C LEU A 76 0.79 -3.14 -6.41
N THR A 77 1.49 -2.53 -5.47
CA THR A 77 2.92 -2.72 -5.29
C THR A 77 3.36 -2.17 -3.93
N VAL A 78 4.59 -2.47 -3.54
CA VAL A 78 5.16 -2.04 -2.27
C VAL A 78 6.64 -1.80 -2.46
N GLY A 79 7.17 -0.79 -1.78
CA GLY A 79 8.60 -0.49 -1.86
C GLY A 79 8.99 0.78 -1.14
N PRO A 80 10.28 1.18 -1.28
CA PRO A 80 10.78 2.39 -0.65
C PRO A 80 10.08 3.63 -1.17
N HIS A 81 9.90 4.61 -0.28
CA HIS A 81 9.24 5.87 -0.60
C HIS A 81 9.79 6.54 -1.86
N ASP A 82 11.12 6.64 -1.96
CA ASP A 82 11.74 7.36 -3.09
C ASP A 82 11.50 6.66 -4.43
N TRP A 83 11.43 5.35 -4.43
CA TRP A 83 11.24 4.57 -5.64
C TRP A 83 9.77 4.52 -6.07
N ILE A 84 8.89 4.36 -5.09
CA ILE A 84 7.49 4.03 -5.38
C ILE A 84 6.75 5.18 -6.07
N TYR A 85 7.12 6.43 -5.76
CA TYR A 85 6.49 7.59 -6.38
C TYR A 85 7.00 7.88 -7.79
N LYS A 86 8.01 7.14 -8.25
CA LYS A 86 8.55 7.28 -9.59
C LYS A 86 8.00 6.25 -10.56
N ILE A 87 7.17 5.32 -10.09
CA ILE A 87 6.58 4.28 -10.92
C ILE A 87 5.47 4.90 -11.78
N PRO A 88 5.50 4.71 -13.11
CA PRO A 88 4.41 5.18 -13.97
C PRO A 88 3.20 4.24 -13.83
N PHE A 89 2.03 4.83 -13.75
CA PHE A 89 0.78 4.08 -13.70
C PHE A 89 -0.16 4.50 -14.82
#